data_f53a8ce942741c1222415c75e58f9b24
#
_entry.id   f53a8ce942741c1222415c75e58f9b24
#
_cell.length_a   1.000
_cell.length_b   1.000
_cell.length_c   1.000
_cell.angle_alpha   90.00
_cell.angle_beta   90.00
_cell.angle_gamma   90.00
#
_symmetry.space_group_name_H-M   'P 1'
#
loop_
_entity.id
_entity.type
_entity.pdbx_description
1 polymer ?
#
loop_
_entity_poly.entity_id
_entity_poly.type
_entity_poly.pdbx_seq_one_letter_code
_entity_poly.pdbx_strand_id
1 'polypeptide(L)'
;MDRREFLQALAIASAAGLPIAGSRALAAEGDAIYDIPLAGNVSLLHLTDTHAQLLPVSFREPSVNIGVAGAANLPPHLVGEAFLRRYAIPRGSREAAAFTYLDFEALAQRYGRLGGFAHIATLVKRLRASRPGALLLDGGDSWQGSATSLWTRGQDMIDAQKLLGVDITTGHWEFTYGAARVKEVVDRDFKGRIEFLAQNVATADFGDPVFKPYTIREVNGIPVAIIGQAFPYTPIANPRYFVAEWTFGIQEEALQKRVDEARGKGAQAVVLLSHNGMDVDLKLASRVSGIDVILGGHTHDGVPAPVPVKNSGGTTLVTNAGSNGKYLAVLDLDVRDGRVRDVRYRLLPVFSNLLPADAAMAAHIEAVRAPYAAKLSEKLAVTESLLYRRGNFNGTLDQLILDALMKVKGAEIAFSPGFRWGTSLLAGEAITLERVMDWSAITYPMTTLTDITGETIKTILEDVCDNLFNPDPYYQQGGDMVRVGGLTYTCTPGERIGNRITDMRLAGKPIDASRTYKVAGWAPVAEGARGEPIWDVIAGYLRDRKTVGAPTLNLPRLVGVQGNLGIEKLLRA
;
A
#
# COMPACT_ATOMS: atom_id res chain seq x y z
N MET A 1 2.13 31.19 -35.63
CA MET A 1 1.60 31.49 -34.30
C MET A 1 2.73 31.23 -33.32
N ASP A 2 3.26 32.28 -32.69
CA ASP A 2 4.32 32.11 -31.73
C ASP A 2 3.77 31.70 -30.34
N ARG A 3 4.66 31.36 -29.39
CA ARG A 3 4.28 30.88 -28.06
C ARG A 3 3.46 31.92 -27.27
N ARG A 4 3.66 33.19 -27.56
CA ARG A 4 2.99 34.33 -26.92
C ARG A 4 1.57 34.51 -27.48
N GLU A 5 1.39 34.41 -28.79
CA GLU A 5 0.10 34.45 -29.46
C GLU A 5 -0.77 33.24 -29.04
N PHE A 6 -0.17 32.06 -28.87
CA PHE A 6 -0.86 30.87 -28.37
C PHE A 6 -1.35 31.05 -26.93
N LEU A 7 -0.53 31.59 -26.03
CA LEU A 7 -0.88 31.88 -24.63
C LEU A 7 -1.95 32.97 -24.52
N GLN A 8 -1.92 34.00 -25.38
CA GLN A 8 -2.95 35.03 -25.43
C GLN A 8 -4.28 34.50 -25.94
N ALA A 9 -4.26 33.65 -26.97
CA ALA A 9 -5.47 32.97 -27.46
C ALA A 9 -6.09 32.04 -26.39
N LEU A 10 -5.24 31.33 -25.61
CA LEU A 10 -5.68 30.50 -24.49
C LEU A 10 -6.32 31.31 -23.35
N ALA A 11 -5.75 32.45 -23.02
CA ALA A 11 -6.26 33.36 -21.98
C ALA A 11 -7.62 33.97 -22.40
N ILE A 12 -7.78 34.35 -23.67
CA ILE A 12 -9.03 34.87 -24.22
C ILE A 12 -10.12 33.78 -24.26
N ALA A 13 -9.77 32.54 -24.66
CA ALA A 13 -10.70 31.42 -24.67
C ALA A 13 -11.20 31.02 -23.28
N SER A 14 -10.33 31.07 -22.26
CA SER A 14 -10.72 30.80 -20.86
C SER A 14 -11.57 31.93 -20.27
N ALA A 15 -11.32 33.18 -20.60
CA ALA A 15 -12.12 34.32 -20.16
C ALA A 15 -13.50 34.37 -20.81
N ALA A 16 -13.66 33.80 -22.03
CA ALA A 16 -14.91 33.71 -22.77
C ALA A 16 -15.76 32.48 -22.44
N GLY A 17 -15.32 31.60 -21.53
CA GLY A 17 -16.04 30.38 -21.17
C GLY A 17 -16.18 29.37 -22.31
N LEU A 18 -15.37 29.50 -23.36
CA LEU A 18 -15.39 28.59 -24.50
C LEU A 18 -14.62 27.30 -24.18
N PRO A 19 -15.23 26.12 -24.35
CA PRO A 19 -14.55 24.85 -24.09
C PRO A 19 -13.40 24.68 -25.11
N ILE A 20 -12.20 24.48 -24.60
CA ILE A 20 -11.02 24.14 -25.42
C ILE A 20 -11.29 22.73 -25.98
N ALA A 21 -11.58 22.62 -27.28
CA ALA A 21 -12.01 21.38 -27.93
C ALA A 21 -11.05 20.20 -27.72
N GLY A 22 -9.73 20.47 -27.54
CA GLY A 22 -8.72 19.44 -27.27
C GLY A 22 -8.84 18.79 -25.90
N SER A 23 -9.26 19.52 -24.85
CA SER A 23 -9.41 18.96 -23.49
C SER A 23 -10.65 18.09 -23.36
N ARG A 24 -11.74 18.38 -24.07
CA ARG A 24 -12.95 17.55 -24.09
C ARG A 24 -12.76 16.25 -24.88
N ALA A 25 -12.03 16.27 -25.97
CA ALA A 25 -11.72 15.05 -26.74
C ALA A 25 -10.83 14.09 -25.96
N LEU A 26 -9.77 14.60 -25.31
CA LEU A 26 -8.89 13.79 -24.45
C LEU A 26 -9.61 13.28 -23.18
N ALA A 27 -10.55 14.06 -22.63
CA ALA A 27 -11.37 13.63 -21.50
C ALA A 27 -12.39 12.56 -21.92
N ALA A 28 -13.01 12.68 -23.10
CA ALA A 28 -13.97 11.69 -23.60
C ALA A 28 -13.30 10.34 -23.92
N GLU A 29 -12.10 10.33 -24.51
CA GLU A 29 -11.34 9.09 -24.74
C GLU A 29 -10.84 8.48 -23.42
N GLY A 30 -10.46 9.31 -22.45
CA GLY A 30 -9.96 8.83 -21.16
C GLY A 30 -11.04 8.27 -20.24
N ASP A 31 -12.26 8.80 -20.28
CA ASP A 31 -13.38 8.38 -19.43
C ASP A 31 -13.93 6.99 -19.83
N ALA A 32 -13.76 6.60 -21.09
CA ALA A 32 -14.14 5.28 -21.61
C ALA A 32 -13.46 4.09 -20.88
N ILE A 33 -12.33 4.30 -20.18
CA ILE A 33 -11.69 3.25 -19.38
C ILE A 33 -12.57 2.77 -18.23
N TYR A 34 -13.56 3.57 -17.80
CA TYR A 34 -14.51 3.23 -16.74
C TYR A 34 -15.84 2.66 -17.27
N ASP A 35 -16.03 2.57 -18.59
CA ASP A 35 -17.19 1.95 -19.22
C ASP A 35 -16.98 0.44 -19.34
N ILE A 36 -17.22 -0.25 -18.22
CA ILE A 36 -17.04 -1.70 -18.15
C ILE A 36 -18.42 -2.37 -18.21
N PRO A 37 -18.72 -3.14 -19.28
CA PRO A 37 -19.96 -3.89 -19.34
C PRO A 37 -20.02 -4.94 -18.21
N LEU A 38 -21.20 -5.06 -17.60
CA LEU A 38 -21.45 -6.11 -16.60
C LEU A 38 -21.26 -7.50 -17.22
N ALA A 39 -20.59 -8.37 -16.49
CA ALA A 39 -20.37 -9.75 -16.91
C ALA A 39 -20.61 -10.69 -15.71
N GLY A 40 -21.76 -11.35 -15.68
CA GLY A 40 -22.14 -12.24 -14.56
C GLY A 40 -23.29 -11.70 -13.71
N ASN A 41 -23.52 -12.35 -12.58
CA ASN A 41 -24.66 -12.06 -11.70
C ASN A 41 -24.26 -11.66 -10.26
N VAL A 42 -22.98 -11.76 -9.92
CA VAL A 42 -22.41 -11.27 -8.64
C VAL A 42 -21.31 -10.28 -8.96
N SER A 43 -21.37 -9.08 -8.41
CA SER A 43 -20.33 -8.07 -8.58
C SER A 43 -19.72 -7.66 -7.25
N LEU A 44 -18.39 -7.62 -7.21
CA LEU A 44 -17.60 -7.15 -6.07
C LEU A 44 -16.69 -6.01 -6.53
N LEU A 45 -16.66 -4.96 -5.73
CA LEU A 45 -15.69 -3.87 -5.86
C LEU A 45 -14.69 -4.01 -4.72
N HIS A 46 -13.39 -3.82 -4.99
CA HIS A 46 -12.37 -3.98 -3.97
C HIS A 46 -11.33 -2.86 -4.03
N LEU A 47 -11.05 -2.29 -2.88
CA LEU A 47 -9.92 -1.40 -2.62
C LEU A 47 -9.20 -1.88 -1.36
N THR A 48 -7.95 -1.47 -1.18
CA THR A 48 -7.12 -1.86 -0.04
C THR A 48 -6.00 -0.85 0.17
N ASP A 49 -5.38 -0.86 1.34
CA ASP A 49 -4.15 -0.13 1.64
C ASP A 49 -4.23 1.37 1.27
N THR A 50 -5.37 2.00 1.58
CA THR A 50 -5.57 3.40 1.20
C THR A 50 -4.72 4.36 2.00
N HIS A 51 -4.20 3.93 3.17
CA HIS A 51 -3.28 4.67 4.04
C HIS A 51 -3.70 6.12 4.27
N ALA A 52 -4.98 6.31 4.54
CA ALA A 52 -5.61 7.60 4.82
C ALA A 52 -5.34 8.69 3.75
N GLN A 53 -5.17 8.29 2.49
CA GLN A 53 -4.96 9.22 1.38
C GLN A 53 -6.29 9.74 0.84
N LEU A 54 -6.87 10.73 1.53
CA LEU A 54 -8.14 11.35 1.14
C LEU A 54 -8.03 12.16 -0.18
N LEU A 55 -6.86 12.73 -0.46
CA LEU A 55 -6.60 13.54 -1.65
C LEU A 55 -5.91 12.75 -2.77
N PRO A 56 -6.05 13.18 -4.03
CA PRO A 56 -5.28 12.60 -5.13
C PRO A 56 -3.77 12.80 -4.95
N VAL A 57 -3.01 11.77 -5.29
CA VAL A 57 -1.56 11.70 -5.06
C VAL A 57 -0.77 11.44 -6.34
N SER A 58 0.49 11.87 -6.35
CA SER A 58 1.51 11.29 -7.21
C SER A 58 2.13 10.13 -6.45
N PHE A 59 2.23 8.97 -7.09
CA PHE A 59 2.78 7.76 -6.46
C PHE A 59 3.54 6.93 -7.48
N ARG A 60 4.86 6.88 -7.34
CA ARG A 60 5.74 6.13 -8.23
C ARG A 60 5.76 4.67 -7.81
N GLU A 61 5.43 3.78 -8.74
CA GLU A 61 5.53 2.34 -8.53
C GLU A 61 6.99 1.87 -8.36
N PRO A 62 7.24 0.66 -7.79
CA PRO A 62 8.60 0.20 -7.52
C PRO A 62 9.39 -0.07 -8.79
N SER A 63 10.69 0.28 -8.76
CA SER A 63 11.70 -0.19 -9.72
C SER A 63 12.41 -1.45 -9.27
N VAL A 64 12.19 -1.87 -8.02
CA VAL A 64 12.74 -3.09 -7.42
C VAL A 64 11.66 -3.78 -6.60
N ASN A 65 11.31 -5.01 -7.00
CA ASN A 65 10.41 -5.94 -6.30
C ASN A 65 10.90 -7.37 -6.58
N ILE A 66 12.00 -7.74 -5.93
CA ILE A 66 12.73 -8.98 -6.22
C ILE A 66 11.97 -10.18 -5.68
N GLY A 67 11.61 -11.11 -6.56
CA GLY A 67 11.15 -12.43 -6.17
C GLY A 67 12.31 -13.42 -6.04
N VAL A 68 12.22 -14.35 -5.10
CA VAL A 68 13.21 -15.41 -4.88
C VAL A 68 12.60 -16.79 -5.06
N ALA A 69 13.44 -17.80 -5.24
CA ALA A 69 13.02 -19.20 -5.40
C ALA A 69 11.87 -19.35 -6.44
N GLY A 70 10.77 -19.99 -6.07
CA GLY A 70 9.61 -20.23 -6.93
C GLY A 70 8.81 -18.98 -7.32
N ALA A 71 8.99 -17.85 -6.61
CA ALA A 71 8.34 -16.58 -6.93
C ALA A 71 9.12 -15.73 -7.94
N ALA A 72 10.39 -16.07 -8.22
CA ALA A 72 11.23 -15.31 -9.14
C ALA A 72 10.60 -15.22 -10.55
N ASN A 73 10.54 -13.98 -11.09
CA ASN A 73 10.03 -13.70 -12.43
C ASN A 73 8.51 -13.96 -12.62
N LEU A 74 7.77 -14.14 -11.54
CA LEU A 74 6.31 -14.29 -11.54
C LEU A 74 5.65 -13.06 -10.87
N PRO A 75 4.36 -12.77 -11.15
CA PRO A 75 3.63 -11.78 -10.37
C PRO A 75 3.62 -12.14 -8.88
N PRO A 76 3.84 -11.16 -7.97
CA PRO A 76 3.92 -9.71 -8.23
C PRO A 76 5.34 -9.20 -8.56
N HIS A 77 6.35 -10.05 -8.67
CA HIS A 77 7.77 -9.71 -8.80
C HIS A 77 8.17 -9.36 -10.24
N LEU A 78 7.44 -8.42 -10.84
CA LEU A 78 7.70 -7.88 -12.16
C LEU A 78 7.71 -6.36 -12.09
N VAL A 79 8.69 -5.69 -12.67
CA VAL A 79 8.75 -4.23 -12.70
C VAL A 79 9.01 -3.68 -14.11
N GLY A 80 8.63 -2.43 -14.34
CA GLY A 80 8.96 -1.69 -15.56
C GLY A 80 8.58 -2.42 -16.84
N GLU A 81 9.53 -2.59 -17.76
CA GLU A 81 9.30 -3.22 -19.07
C GLU A 81 8.82 -4.68 -18.97
N ALA A 82 9.28 -5.42 -17.94
CA ALA A 82 8.83 -6.80 -17.74
C ALA A 82 7.35 -6.85 -17.36
N PHE A 83 6.91 -5.91 -16.53
CA PHE A 83 5.51 -5.74 -16.16
C PHE A 83 4.66 -5.37 -17.39
N LEU A 84 5.07 -4.35 -18.16
CA LEU A 84 4.35 -3.93 -19.37
C LEU A 84 4.17 -5.08 -20.35
N ARG A 85 5.23 -5.85 -20.62
CA ARG A 85 5.16 -7.03 -21.51
C ARG A 85 4.22 -8.10 -20.97
N ARG A 86 4.27 -8.39 -19.68
CA ARG A 86 3.43 -9.43 -19.05
C ARG A 86 1.94 -9.16 -19.22
N TYR A 87 1.54 -7.89 -19.09
CA TYR A 87 0.14 -7.47 -19.12
C TYR A 87 -0.28 -6.80 -20.45
N ALA A 88 0.59 -6.82 -21.46
CA ALA A 88 0.37 -6.19 -22.77
C ALA A 88 -0.04 -4.71 -22.67
N ILE A 89 0.58 -3.98 -21.74
CA ILE A 89 0.32 -2.54 -21.53
C ILE A 89 1.28 -1.74 -22.43
N PRO A 90 0.78 -0.84 -23.29
CA PRO A 90 1.62 0.00 -24.13
C PRO A 90 2.44 0.99 -23.31
N ARG A 91 3.75 1.09 -23.57
CA ARG A 91 4.60 2.11 -22.92
C ARG A 91 4.08 3.51 -23.21
N GLY A 92 4.15 4.39 -22.21
CA GLY A 92 3.68 5.78 -22.31
C GLY A 92 2.17 5.94 -22.28
N SER A 93 1.40 4.83 -22.14
CA SER A 93 -0.06 4.87 -21.93
C SER A 93 -0.43 5.33 -20.52
N ARG A 94 -1.73 5.61 -20.29
CA ARG A 94 -2.26 5.90 -18.95
C ARG A 94 -2.06 4.73 -17.99
N GLU A 95 -2.27 3.51 -18.46
CA GLU A 95 -2.04 2.32 -17.65
C GLU A 95 -0.55 2.19 -17.29
N ALA A 96 0.37 2.44 -18.22
CA ALA A 96 1.80 2.42 -17.94
C ALA A 96 2.19 3.45 -16.88
N ALA A 97 1.58 4.66 -16.90
CA ALA A 97 1.77 5.70 -15.89
C ALA A 97 1.26 5.29 -14.51
N ALA A 98 0.17 4.52 -14.45
CA ALA A 98 -0.42 4.06 -13.20
C ALA A 98 0.32 2.85 -12.61
N PHE A 99 0.76 1.90 -13.44
CA PHE A 99 1.26 0.60 -13.02
C PHE A 99 2.78 0.46 -12.99
N THR A 100 3.54 1.45 -13.46
CA THR A 100 5.01 1.38 -13.50
C THR A 100 5.69 2.68 -13.09
N TYR A 101 6.98 2.59 -12.83
CA TYR A 101 7.84 3.75 -12.57
C TYR A 101 8.41 4.38 -13.86
N LEU A 102 8.20 3.75 -15.01
CA LEU A 102 8.80 4.18 -16.28
C LEU A 102 8.27 5.55 -16.70
N ASP A 103 9.20 6.43 -17.06
CA ASP A 103 8.90 7.80 -17.51
C ASP A 103 8.00 8.58 -16.53
N PHE A 104 8.08 8.27 -15.20
CA PHE A 104 7.10 8.66 -14.18
C PHE A 104 6.83 10.17 -14.14
N GLU A 105 7.87 11.02 -14.10
CA GLU A 105 7.66 12.48 -13.97
C GLU A 105 6.92 13.04 -15.18
N ALA A 106 7.33 12.66 -16.39
CA ALA A 106 6.69 13.10 -17.61
C ALA A 106 5.24 12.61 -17.72
N LEU A 107 4.98 11.35 -17.35
CA LEU A 107 3.65 10.75 -17.39
C LEU A 107 2.74 11.28 -16.27
N ALA A 108 3.26 11.54 -15.07
CA ALA A 108 2.52 12.18 -13.99
C ALA A 108 2.10 13.62 -14.35
N GLN A 109 2.98 14.38 -15.02
CA GLN A 109 2.63 15.70 -15.56
C GLN A 109 1.56 15.61 -16.67
N ARG A 110 1.64 14.60 -17.53
CA ARG A 110 0.72 14.40 -18.65
C ARG A 110 -0.65 13.92 -18.22
N TYR A 111 -0.71 12.92 -17.33
CA TYR A 111 -1.94 12.21 -16.97
C TYR A 111 -2.52 12.63 -15.62
N GLY A 112 -1.77 13.38 -14.80
CA GLY A 112 -2.23 13.90 -13.53
C GLY A 112 -2.10 12.91 -12.38
N ARG A 113 -2.75 13.26 -11.25
CA ARG A 113 -2.73 12.51 -10.00
C ARG A 113 -3.76 11.38 -9.99
N LEU A 114 -3.47 10.38 -9.18
CA LEU A 114 -4.30 9.19 -9.00
C LEU A 114 -4.95 9.19 -7.62
N GLY A 115 -6.08 8.46 -7.50
CA GLY A 115 -6.78 8.28 -6.23
C GLY A 115 -7.60 9.50 -5.81
N GLY A 116 -7.72 9.63 -4.49
CA GLY A 116 -8.59 10.61 -3.83
C GLY A 116 -10.01 10.12 -3.64
N PHE A 117 -10.47 10.11 -2.38
CA PHE A 117 -11.74 9.48 -1.99
C PHE A 117 -12.95 10.12 -2.70
N ALA A 118 -12.91 11.42 -3.01
CA ALA A 118 -14.00 12.07 -3.76
C ALA A 118 -14.12 11.53 -5.20
N HIS A 119 -13.02 11.16 -5.83
CA HIS A 119 -13.01 10.56 -7.17
C HIS A 119 -13.34 9.07 -7.14
N ILE A 120 -12.85 8.35 -6.11
CA ILE A 120 -13.24 6.95 -5.86
C ILE A 120 -14.75 6.85 -5.63
N ALA A 121 -15.34 7.77 -4.85
CA ALA A 121 -16.77 7.79 -4.59
C ALA A 121 -17.60 7.95 -5.87
N THR A 122 -17.17 8.80 -6.79
CA THR A 122 -17.81 8.94 -8.10
C THR A 122 -17.72 7.64 -8.91
N LEU A 123 -16.55 7.00 -8.93
CA LEU A 123 -16.35 5.74 -9.64
C LEU A 123 -17.20 4.60 -9.03
N VAL A 124 -17.22 4.48 -7.70
CA VAL A 124 -18.05 3.48 -6.99
C VAL A 124 -19.53 3.68 -7.33
N LYS A 125 -20.03 4.92 -7.28
CA LYS A 125 -21.43 5.24 -7.65
C LYS A 125 -21.74 4.85 -9.10
N ARG A 126 -20.85 5.20 -10.05
CA ARG A 126 -20.98 4.83 -11.48
C ARG A 126 -21.04 3.31 -11.67
N LEU A 127 -20.13 2.58 -11.04
CA LEU A 127 -20.08 1.11 -11.15
C LEU A 127 -21.30 0.45 -10.51
N ARG A 128 -21.73 0.91 -9.34
CA ARG A 128 -22.96 0.40 -8.68
C ARG A 128 -24.21 0.67 -9.49
N ALA A 129 -24.29 1.79 -10.20
CA ALA A 129 -25.44 2.08 -11.08
C ALA A 129 -25.60 1.03 -12.19
N SER A 130 -24.52 0.45 -12.69
CA SER A 130 -24.53 -0.64 -13.68
C SER A 130 -24.48 -2.05 -13.07
N ARG A 131 -24.29 -2.17 -11.75
CA ARG A 131 -24.13 -3.42 -10.99
C ARG A 131 -24.99 -3.42 -9.72
N PRO A 132 -26.32 -3.55 -9.86
CA PRO A 132 -27.19 -3.60 -8.69
C PRO A 132 -26.76 -4.67 -7.70
N GLY A 133 -26.76 -4.35 -6.40
CA GLY A 133 -26.33 -5.26 -5.34
C GLY A 133 -24.82 -5.46 -5.21
N ALA A 134 -23.98 -4.75 -5.97
CA ALA A 134 -22.52 -4.86 -5.86
C ALA A 134 -22.02 -4.49 -4.45
N LEU A 135 -21.24 -5.38 -3.85
CA LEU A 135 -20.57 -5.14 -2.56
C LEU A 135 -19.26 -4.40 -2.77
N LEU A 136 -18.96 -3.43 -1.90
CA LEU A 136 -17.67 -2.77 -1.82
C LEU A 136 -16.90 -3.30 -0.62
N LEU A 137 -15.75 -3.93 -0.90
CA LEU A 137 -14.90 -4.57 0.08
C LEU A 137 -13.61 -3.74 0.25
N ASP A 138 -13.23 -3.50 1.51
CA ASP A 138 -12.00 -2.80 1.88
C ASP A 138 -11.03 -3.80 2.53
N GLY A 139 -9.88 -4.00 1.91
CA GLY A 139 -8.86 -4.97 2.35
C GLY A 139 -8.08 -4.57 3.61
N GLY A 140 -8.41 -3.42 4.24
CA GLY A 140 -7.70 -2.91 5.41
C GLY A 140 -6.56 -1.94 5.06
N ASP A 141 -5.81 -1.52 6.07
CA ASP A 141 -4.82 -0.44 5.99
C ASP A 141 -5.40 0.89 5.53
N SER A 142 -6.61 1.18 6.01
CA SER A 142 -7.32 2.38 5.60
C SER A 142 -7.19 3.55 6.57
N TRP A 143 -7.01 3.29 7.90
CA TRP A 143 -7.09 4.35 8.91
C TRP A 143 -5.76 5.03 9.24
N GLN A 144 -4.62 4.57 8.73
CA GLN A 144 -3.29 5.07 9.07
C GLN A 144 -2.54 5.56 7.82
N GLY A 145 -1.77 6.65 7.94
CA GLY A 145 -0.86 7.13 6.90
C GLY A 145 -0.97 8.62 6.57
N SER A 146 -1.80 9.41 7.30
CA SER A 146 -1.88 10.86 7.15
C SER A 146 -1.93 11.58 8.48
N ALA A 147 -1.69 12.90 8.44
CA ALA A 147 -1.78 13.77 9.62
C ALA A 147 -3.19 13.76 10.22
N THR A 148 -4.22 13.94 9.40
CA THR A 148 -5.60 14.00 9.86
C THR A 148 -6.03 12.70 10.51
N SER A 149 -5.66 11.58 9.93
CA SER A 149 -5.99 10.28 10.49
C SER A 149 -5.28 10.04 11.84
N LEU A 150 -4.01 10.40 11.95
CA LEU A 150 -3.30 10.33 13.22
C LEU A 150 -3.98 11.19 14.31
N TRP A 151 -4.32 12.45 13.99
CA TRP A 151 -4.90 13.38 14.95
C TRP A 151 -6.35 13.09 15.32
N THR A 152 -7.11 12.48 14.42
CA THR A 152 -8.50 12.05 14.65
C THR A 152 -8.60 10.60 15.12
N ARG A 153 -7.47 9.89 15.27
CA ARG A 153 -7.41 8.46 15.59
C ARG A 153 -8.23 7.62 14.60
N GLY A 154 -8.06 7.91 13.30
CA GLY A 154 -8.71 7.22 12.21
C GLY A 154 -10.17 7.66 11.93
N GLN A 155 -10.75 8.59 12.72
CA GLN A 155 -12.18 8.94 12.56
C GLN A 155 -12.49 9.54 11.20
N ASP A 156 -11.57 10.32 10.62
CA ASP A 156 -11.69 10.88 9.27
C ASP A 156 -11.91 9.79 8.20
N MET A 157 -11.15 8.70 8.31
CA MET A 157 -11.24 7.58 7.37
C MET A 157 -12.45 6.69 7.66
N ILE A 158 -12.79 6.46 8.93
CA ILE A 158 -13.99 5.73 9.34
C ILE A 158 -15.24 6.39 8.74
N ASP A 159 -15.32 7.72 8.82
CA ASP A 159 -16.44 8.46 8.24
C ASP A 159 -16.40 8.48 6.71
N ALA A 160 -15.20 8.55 6.11
CA ALA A 160 -15.00 8.41 4.67
C ALA A 160 -15.42 7.01 4.15
N GLN A 161 -15.07 5.92 4.84
CA GLN A 161 -15.52 4.56 4.50
C GLN A 161 -17.05 4.43 4.52
N LYS A 162 -17.71 5.02 5.55
CA LYS A 162 -19.18 5.04 5.63
C LYS A 162 -19.81 5.82 4.47
N LEU A 163 -19.24 6.98 4.11
CA LEU A 163 -19.71 7.80 2.97
C LEU A 163 -19.45 7.12 1.62
N LEU A 164 -18.33 6.41 1.49
CA LEU A 164 -18.01 5.63 0.30
C LEU A 164 -18.96 4.44 0.12
N GLY A 165 -19.57 4.00 1.21
CA GLY A 165 -20.47 2.86 1.25
C GLY A 165 -19.71 1.53 1.23
N VAL A 166 -18.62 1.43 1.99
CA VAL A 166 -17.95 0.15 2.25
C VAL A 166 -18.92 -0.78 2.97
N ASP A 167 -19.06 -2.01 2.51
CA ASP A 167 -19.93 -3.02 3.10
C ASP A 167 -19.18 -3.89 4.11
N ILE A 168 -17.95 -4.28 3.78
CA ILE A 168 -17.13 -5.21 4.56
C ILE A 168 -15.68 -4.74 4.55
N THR A 169 -15.00 -4.86 5.70
CA THR A 169 -13.58 -4.56 5.84
C THR A 169 -12.86 -5.60 6.72
N THR A 170 -11.53 -5.61 6.65
CA THR A 170 -10.61 -6.30 7.56
C THR A 170 -9.56 -5.31 8.07
N GLY A 171 -8.46 -5.75 8.72
CA GLY A 171 -7.52 -4.79 9.28
C GLY A 171 -6.07 -5.24 9.40
N HIS A 172 -5.20 -4.22 9.55
CA HIS A 172 -3.78 -4.31 9.89
C HIS A 172 -3.32 -3.07 10.66
N TRP A 173 -3.02 -1.93 9.99
CA TRP A 173 -2.60 -0.70 10.68
C TRP A 173 -3.72 -0.03 11.47
N GLU A 174 -4.97 -0.45 11.33
CA GLU A 174 -6.08 -0.13 12.22
C GLU A 174 -5.73 -0.49 13.67
N PHE A 175 -5.03 -1.60 13.86
CA PHE A 175 -4.62 -2.11 15.17
C PHE A 175 -3.58 -1.23 15.87
N THR A 176 -2.91 -0.32 15.16
CA THR A 176 -1.97 0.62 15.80
C THR A 176 -2.65 1.65 16.70
N TYR A 177 -3.96 1.83 16.55
CA TYR A 177 -4.76 2.67 17.45
C TYR A 177 -5.14 1.95 18.75
N GLY A 178 -4.77 0.67 18.89
CA GLY A 178 -4.99 -0.18 20.06
C GLY A 178 -6.32 -0.94 20.00
N ALA A 179 -6.34 -2.09 20.67
CA ALA A 179 -7.49 -3.01 20.70
C ALA A 179 -8.80 -2.31 21.10
N ALA A 180 -8.75 -1.47 22.14
CA ALA A 180 -9.92 -0.73 22.63
C ALA A 180 -10.53 0.20 21.58
N ARG A 181 -9.68 0.93 20.80
CA ARG A 181 -10.18 1.82 19.74
C ARG A 181 -10.79 1.04 18.59
N VAL A 182 -10.16 -0.05 18.17
CA VAL A 182 -10.70 -0.91 17.11
C VAL A 182 -12.05 -1.48 17.51
N LYS A 183 -12.17 -1.99 18.74
CA LYS A 183 -13.45 -2.48 19.27
C LYS A 183 -14.52 -1.38 19.32
N GLU A 184 -14.16 -0.19 19.79
CA GLU A 184 -15.08 0.96 19.80
C GLU A 184 -15.64 1.24 18.39
N VAL A 185 -14.78 1.30 17.38
CA VAL A 185 -15.18 1.55 15.98
C VAL A 185 -16.12 0.45 15.48
N VAL A 186 -15.74 -0.81 15.68
CA VAL A 186 -16.54 -1.96 15.22
C VAL A 186 -17.91 -1.99 15.88
N ASP A 187 -17.96 -1.77 17.20
CA ASP A 187 -19.19 -1.90 17.99
C ASP A 187 -20.11 -0.69 17.88
N ARG A 188 -19.59 0.51 17.53
CA ARG A 188 -20.35 1.76 17.47
C ARG A 188 -20.44 2.36 16.07
N ASP A 189 -19.28 2.70 15.45
CA ASP A 189 -19.25 3.44 14.20
C ASP A 189 -19.66 2.58 13.01
N PHE A 190 -19.26 1.29 13.01
CA PHE A 190 -19.56 0.33 11.95
C PHE A 190 -20.88 -0.41 12.15
N LYS A 191 -21.44 -0.38 13.35
CA LYS A 191 -22.64 -1.14 13.69
C LYS A 191 -23.80 -0.89 12.71
N GLY A 192 -24.23 -1.96 12.03
CA GLY A 192 -25.33 -1.92 11.06
C GLY A 192 -24.98 -1.23 9.73
N ARG A 193 -23.70 -0.92 9.49
CA ARG A 193 -23.22 -0.27 8.25
C ARG A 193 -22.10 -1.03 7.58
N ILE A 194 -21.02 -1.29 8.29
CA ILE A 194 -19.82 -1.99 7.78
C ILE A 194 -19.56 -3.21 8.66
N GLU A 195 -19.34 -4.37 8.07
CA GLU A 195 -18.92 -5.55 8.82
C GLU A 195 -17.38 -5.62 8.84
N PHE A 196 -16.80 -5.63 10.03
CA PHE A 196 -15.38 -5.93 10.22
C PHE A 196 -15.20 -7.42 10.40
N LEU A 197 -14.44 -8.07 9.51
CA LEU A 197 -14.24 -9.52 9.51
C LEU A 197 -12.78 -9.88 9.73
N ALA A 198 -12.50 -10.82 10.65
CA ALA A 198 -11.18 -11.40 10.83
C ALA A 198 -11.30 -12.79 11.46
N GLN A 199 -11.14 -13.85 10.65
CA GLN A 199 -11.20 -15.23 11.12
C GLN A 199 -9.99 -15.64 11.96
N ASN A 200 -8.90 -14.92 11.82
CA ASN A 200 -7.58 -15.25 12.38
C ASN A 200 -7.19 -14.38 13.59
N VAL A 201 -8.14 -13.65 14.18
CA VAL A 201 -7.91 -12.88 15.41
C VAL A 201 -8.73 -13.47 16.54
N ALA A 202 -8.05 -13.91 17.59
CA ALA A 202 -8.66 -14.54 18.75
C ALA A 202 -8.12 -13.96 20.06
N THR A 203 -8.85 -14.12 21.16
CA THR A 203 -8.39 -13.76 22.50
C THR A 203 -7.19 -14.62 22.90
N ALA A 204 -6.23 -14.04 23.61
CA ALA A 204 -5.03 -14.77 24.05
C ALA A 204 -5.34 -15.82 25.14
N ASP A 205 -6.36 -15.58 25.97
CA ASP A 205 -6.67 -16.42 27.14
C ASP A 205 -7.44 -17.68 26.75
N PHE A 206 -8.48 -17.54 25.91
CA PHE A 206 -9.41 -18.65 25.63
C PHE A 206 -9.47 -19.04 24.14
N GLY A 207 -8.84 -18.27 23.25
CA GLY A 207 -8.90 -18.52 21.82
C GLY A 207 -10.26 -18.19 21.19
N ASP A 208 -11.09 -17.41 21.87
CA ASP A 208 -12.39 -17.00 21.35
C ASP A 208 -12.22 -16.00 20.20
N PRO A 209 -13.04 -16.07 19.14
CA PRO A 209 -12.99 -15.09 18.06
C PRO A 209 -13.24 -13.66 18.55
N VAL A 210 -12.34 -12.73 18.25
CA VAL A 210 -12.50 -11.31 18.59
C VAL A 210 -13.48 -10.62 17.65
N PHE A 211 -13.46 -11.02 16.39
CA PHE A 211 -14.32 -10.49 15.33
C PHE A 211 -15.11 -11.61 14.67
N LYS A 212 -16.16 -11.22 13.94
CA LYS A 212 -16.91 -12.16 13.10
C LYS A 212 -15.95 -12.75 12.05
N PRO A 213 -15.85 -14.07 11.90
CA PRO A 213 -14.89 -14.69 10.98
C PRO A 213 -15.29 -14.53 9.51
N TYR A 214 -16.59 -14.60 9.22
CA TYR A 214 -17.14 -14.45 7.87
C TYR A 214 -18.61 -14.02 7.91
N THR A 215 -19.12 -13.59 6.77
CA THR A 215 -20.54 -13.34 6.55
C THR A 215 -21.00 -14.00 5.25
N ILE A 216 -22.28 -14.34 5.15
CA ILE A 216 -22.91 -14.73 3.89
C ILE A 216 -23.88 -13.61 3.49
N ARG A 217 -23.64 -13.02 2.33
CA ARG A 217 -24.46 -11.97 1.75
C ARG A 217 -25.19 -12.50 0.52
N GLU A 218 -26.44 -12.15 0.40
CA GLU A 218 -27.20 -12.42 -0.82
C GLU A 218 -26.94 -11.29 -1.83
N VAL A 219 -26.37 -11.63 -2.98
CA VAL A 219 -26.14 -10.71 -4.09
C VAL A 219 -26.92 -11.21 -5.29
N ASN A 220 -27.97 -10.48 -5.68
CA ASN A 220 -28.89 -10.85 -6.77
C ASN A 220 -29.43 -12.30 -6.64
N GLY A 221 -29.80 -12.71 -5.43
CA GLY A 221 -30.32 -14.06 -5.14
C GLY A 221 -29.23 -15.13 -5.00
N ILE A 222 -27.96 -14.77 -5.06
CA ILE A 222 -26.82 -15.71 -4.92
C ILE A 222 -26.19 -15.53 -3.53
N PRO A 223 -26.11 -16.58 -2.69
CA PRO A 223 -25.41 -16.53 -1.41
C PRO A 223 -23.89 -16.55 -1.62
N VAL A 224 -23.25 -15.44 -1.26
CA VAL A 224 -21.80 -15.19 -1.35
C VAL A 224 -21.21 -15.13 0.05
N ALA A 225 -20.29 -16.01 0.37
CA ALA A 225 -19.53 -15.94 1.62
C ALA A 225 -18.31 -15.03 1.45
N ILE A 226 -18.14 -14.07 2.36
CA ILE A 226 -16.92 -13.27 2.49
C ILE A 226 -16.27 -13.63 3.82
N ILE A 227 -15.05 -14.17 3.77
CA ILE A 227 -14.25 -14.51 4.95
C ILE A 227 -13.21 -13.41 5.11
N GLY A 228 -13.02 -12.88 6.32
CA GLY A 228 -12.00 -11.87 6.61
C GLY A 228 -10.71 -12.51 7.11
N GLN A 229 -9.57 -11.99 6.64
CA GLN A 229 -8.24 -12.39 7.07
C GLN A 229 -7.43 -11.14 7.38
N ALA A 230 -7.27 -10.81 8.67
CA ALA A 230 -6.45 -9.69 9.11
C ALA A 230 -4.96 -10.03 8.96
N PHE A 231 -4.09 -9.01 8.99
CA PHE A 231 -2.65 -9.21 8.87
C PHE A 231 -2.11 -10.17 9.94
N PRO A 232 -1.51 -11.30 9.55
CA PRO A 232 -1.19 -12.38 10.48
C PRO A 232 -0.02 -12.08 11.41
N TYR A 233 0.85 -11.12 11.05
CA TYR A 233 2.05 -10.77 11.82
C TYR A 233 1.92 -9.46 12.58
N THR A 234 0.70 -8.99 12.83
CA THR A 234 0.42 -7.74 13.57
C THR A 234 1.22 -7.59 14.86
N PRO A 235 1.39 -8.63 15.74
CA PRO A 235 2.16 -8.51 16.97
C PRO A 235 3.68 -8.37 16.81
N ILE A 236 4.18 -8.54 15.57
CA ILE A 236 5.61 -8.38 15.21
C ILE A 236 5.83 -7.04 14.53
N ALA A 237 4.93 -6.68 13.60
CA ALA A 237 5.02 -5.45 12.82
C ALA A 237 4.69 -4.19 13.61
N ASN A 238 3.91 -4.33 14.69
CA ASN A 238 3.46 -3.24 15.56
C ASN A 238 3.92 -3.49 17.01
N PRO A 239 3.99 -2.43 17.87
CA PRO A 239 4.17 -2.61 19.30
C PRO A 239 3.13 -3.59 19.87
N ARG A 240 3.59 -4.71 20.43
CA ARG A 240 2.73 -5.80 20.90
C ARG A 240 1.68 -5.34 21.91
N TYR A 241 2.00 -4.34 22.73
CA TYR A 241 1.09 -3.83 23.76
C TYR A 241 -0.18 -3.17 23.21
N PHE A 242 -0.23 -2.81 21.91
CA PHE A 242 -1.45 -2.31 21.27
C PHE A 242 -2.55 -3.38 21.20
N VAL A 243 -2.15 -4.65 21.08
CA VAL A 243 -3.05 -5.80 20.90
C VAL A 243 -2.63 -6.96 21.80
N ALA A 244 -2.18 -6.66 23.03
CA ALA A 244 -1.62 -7.64 23.97
C ALA A 244 -2.58 -8.80 24.28
N GLU A 245 -3.89 -8.52 24.27
CA GLU A 245 -4.95 -9.47 24.57
C GLU A 245 -5.34 -10.36 23.38
N TRP A 246 -4.76 -10.14 22.20
CA TRP A 246 -5.13 -10.84 20.96
C TRP A 246 -3.98 -11.64 20.37
N THR A 247 -4.36 -12.74 19.75
CA THR A 247 -3.47 -13.58 18.93
C THR A 247 -3.84 -13.45 17.46
N PHE A 248 -2.82 -13.60 16.62
CA PHE A 248 -2.91 -13.52 15.17
C PHE A 248 -2.16 -14.70 14.55
N GLY A 249 -2.34 -14.94 13.27
CA GLY A 249 -1.63 -15.95 12.51
C GLY A 249 -2.27 -16.19 11.16
N ILE A 250 -1.63 -16.95 10.27
CA ILE A 250 -2.23 -17.34 8.98
C ILE A 250 -3.41 -18.30 9.22
N GLN A 251 -3.28 -19.23 10.14
CA GLN A 251 -4.34 -20.16 10.60
C GLN A 251 -5.01 -20.93 9.45
N GLU A 252 -4.21 -21.53 8.58
CA GLU A 252 -4.63 -22.27 7.37
C GLU A 252 -5.75 -23.30 7.65
N GLU A 253 -5.60 -24.11 8.69
CA GLU A 253 -6.59 -25.14 9.05
C GLU A 253 -7.92 -24.54 9.55
N ALA A 254 -7.85 -23.43 10.32
CA ALA A 254 -9.04 -22.74 10.76
C ALA A 254 -9.77 -22.12 9.57
N LEU A 255 -9.03 -21.54 8.63
CA LEU A 255 -9.60 -21.00 7.39
C LEU A 255 -10.30 -22.07 6.57
N GLN A 256 -9.70 -23.27 6.39
CA GLN A 256 -10.36 -24.38 5.70
C GLN A 256 -11.70 -24.73 6.35
N LYS A 257 -11.74 -24.82 7.69
CA LYS A 257 -12.99 -25.06 8.42
C LYS A 257 -14.05 -23.97 8.15
N ARG A 258 -13.66 -22.69 8.06
CA ARG A 258 -14.59 -21.61 7.72
C ARG A 258 -15.11 -21.71 6.28
N VAL A 259 -14.25 -22.08 5.34
CA VAL A 259 -14.66 -22.36 3.95
C VAL A 259 -15.68 -23.48 3.90
N ASP A 260 -15.39 -24.61 4.56
CA ASP A 260 -16.28 -25.78 4.57
C ASP A 260 -17.62 -25.45 5.25
N GLU A 261 -17.61 -24.72 6.35
CA GLU A 261 -18.80 -24.23 7.04
C GLU A 261 -19.64 -23.30 6.15
N ALA A 262 -19.02 -22.34 5.46
CA ALA A 262 -19.72 -21.45 4.56
C ALA A 262 -20.36 -22.19 3.37
N ARG A 263 -19.62 -23.12 2.76
CA ARG A 263 -20.15 -24.00 1.70
C ARG A 263 -21.30 -24.87 2.22
N GLY A 264 -21.15 -25.47 3.41
CA GLY A 264 -22.19 -26.27 4.06
C GLY A 264 -23.47 -25.47 4.38
N LYS A 265 -23.36 -24.16 4.57
CA LYS A 265 -24.49 -23.22 4.74
C LYS A 265 -25.06 -22.71 3.40
N GLY A 266 -24.62 -23.24 2.27
CA GLY A 266 -25.18 -22.97 0.95
C GLY A 266 -24.48 -21.83 0.18
N ALA A 267 -23.30 -21.36 0.61
CA ALA A 267 -22.56 -20.36 -0.15
C ALA A 267 -22.16 -20.91 -1.52
N GLN A 268 -22.59 -20.22 -2.58
CA GLN A 268 -22.29 -20.57 -3.97
C GLN A 268 -21.00 -19.94 -4.49
N ALA A 269 -20.58 -18.83 -3.90
CA ALA A 269 -19.25 -18.26 -4.07
C ALA A 269 -18.60 -18.02 -2.70
N VAL A 270 -17.30 -18.27 -2.59
CA VAL A 270 -16.50 -18.01 -1.38
C VAL A 270 -15.34 -17.12 -1.74
N VAL A 271 -15.26 -15.97 -1.09
CA VAL A 271 -14.25 -14.93 -1.27
C VAL A 271 -13.49 -14.74 0.03
N LEU A 272 -12.16 -14.74 -0.04
CA LEU A 272 -11.30 -14.34 1.06
C LEU A 272 -10.91 -12.88 0.88
N LEU A 273 -11.31 -12.01 1.81
CA LEU A 273 -10.82 -10.64 1.92
C LEU A 273 -9.58 -10.66 2.80
N SER A 274 -8.41 -10.58 2.18
CA SER A 274 -7.13 -10.91 2.80
C SER A 274 -6.20 -9.70 2.93
N HIS A 275 -5.57 -9.60 4.10
CA HIS A 275 -4.44 -8.68 4.33
C HIS A 275 -3.12 -9.41 4.59
N ASN A 276 -2.93 -10.62 4.04
CA ASN A 276 -1.71 -11.42 4.26
C ASN A 276 -0.50 -10.90 3.47
N GLY A 277 -0.72 -10.32 2.30
CA GLY A 277 0.29 -10.07 1.27
C GLY A 277 0.24 -11.09 0.14
N MET A 278 0.66 -10.67 -1.07
CA MET A 278 0.44 -11.41 -2.31
C MET A 278 1.11 -12.80 -2.30
N ASP A 279 2.37 -12.90 -1.87
CA ASP A 279 3.10 -14.18 -1.85
C ASP A 279 2.50 -15.18 -0.85
N VAL A 280 2.08 -14.68 0.32
CA VAL A 280 1.39 -15.46 1.34
C VAL A 280 0.05 -15.97 0.80
N ASP A 281 -0.71 -15.11 0.12
CA ASP A 281 -2.00 -15.46 -0.48
C ASP A 281 -1.85 -16.48 -1.61
N LEU A 282 -0.81 -16.39 -2.43
CA LEU A 282 -0.50 -17.38 -3.47
C LEU A 282 -0.22 -18.77 -2.85
N LYS A 283 0.58 -18.81 -1.78
CA LYS A 283 0.81 -20.07 -1.06
C LYS A 283 -0.48 -20.57 -0.39
N LEU A 284 -1.23 -19.71 0.29
CA LEU A 284 -2.48 -20.05 0.96
C LEU A 284 -3.51 -20.61 -0.03
N ALA A 285 -3.65 -20.01 -1.20
CA ALA A 285 -4.52 -20.49 -2.28
C ALA A 285 -4.17 -21.90 -2.76
N SER A 286 -2.89 -22.30 -2.69
CA SER A 286 -2.46 -23.66 -3.04
C SER A 286 -2.76 -24.71 -1.96
N ARG A 287 -3.03 -24.27 -0.73
CA ARG A 287 -3.20 -25.11 0.47
C ARG A 287 -4.65 -25.27 0.88
N VAL A 288 -5.43 -24.18 0.77
CA VAL A 288 -6.85 -24.16 1.15
C VAL A 288 -7.71 -24.33 -0.08
N SER A 289 -8.65 -25.27 -0.04
CA SER A 289 -9.55 -25.55 -1.14
C SER A 289 -10.94 -24.92 -0.93
N GLY A 290 -11.68 -24.71 -2.03
CA GLY A 290 -13.06 -24.21 -1.96
C GLY A 290 -13.18 -22.68 -1.92
N ILE A 291 -12.09 -21.93 -1.94
CA ILE A 291 -12.09 -20.47 -2.16
C ILE A 291 -12.08 -20.20 -3.66
N ASP A 292 -13.01 -19.38 -4.15
CA ASP A 292 -13.05 -19.00 -5.57
C ASP A 292 -12.08 -17.84 -5.88
N VAL A 293 -12.05 -16.81 -5.01
CA VAL A 293 -11.21 -15.63 -5.20
C VAL A 293 -10.61 -15.16 -3.87
N ILE A 294 -9.34 -14.78 -3.89
CA ILE A 294 -8.67 -14.01 -2.82
C ILE A 294 -8.52 -12.57 -3.28
N LEU A 295 -9.07 -11.65 -2.52
CA LEU A 295 -8.90 -10.21 -2.65
C LEU A 295 -7.80 -9.77 -1.69
N GLY A 296 -6.58 -9.64 -2.17
CA GLY A 296 -5.39 -9.42 -1.36
C GLY A 296 -5.05 -7.94 -1.16
N GLY A 297 -4.27 -7.67 -0.12
CA GLY A 297 -3.73 -6.37 0.28
C GLY A 297 -2.30 -6.49 0.80
N HIS A 298 -1.87 -5.53 1.65
CA HIS A 298 -0.62 -5.47 2.40
C HIS A 298 0.65 -5.23 1.57
N THR A 299 0.88 -5.96 0.50
CA THR A 299 2.12 -5.81 -0.31
C THR A 299 2.05 -4.66 -1.32
N HIS A 300 0.91 -3.98 -1.43
CA HIS A 300 0.66 -2.83 -2.29
C HIS A 300 0.85 -3.13 -3.79
N ASP A 301 0.69 -4.38 -4.20
CA ASP A 301 0.91 -4.78 -5.58
C ASP A 301 -0.32 -4.45 -6.44
N GLY A 302 -0.15 -3.62 -7.45
CA GLY A 302 -1.19 -3.40 -8.46
C GLY A 302 -1.15 -4.52 -9.50
N VAL A 303 -2.05 -5.53 -9.39
CA VAL A 303 -2.04 -6.70 -10.26
C VAL A 303 -3.19 -6.62 -11.27
N PRO A 304 -2.90 -6.27 -12.57
CA PRO A 304 -3.95 -6.02 -13.58
C PRO A 304 -4.78 -7.24 -13.96
N ALA A 305 -4.29 -8.46 -13.70
CA ALA A 305 -5.01 -9.70 -13.98
C ALA A 305 -4.82 -10.71 -12.83
N PRO A 306 -5.85 -11.48 -12.46
CA PRO A 306 -5.75 -12.48 -11.41
C PRO A 306 -4.68 -13.52 -11.68
N VAL A 307 -4.04 -14.02 -10.63
CA VAL A 307 -3.12 -15.16 -10.71
C VAL A 307 -3.91 -16.44 -10.35
N PRO A 308 -4.11 -17.39 -11.28
CA PRO A 308 -4.78 -18.63 -10.99
C PRO A 308 -3.83 -19.58 -10.24
N VAL A 309 -4.29 -20.10 -9.09
CA VAL A 309 -3.55 -21.06 -8.27
C VAL A 309 -4.34 -22.35 -8.15
N LYS A 310 -3.72 -23.45 -8.53
CA LYS A 310 -4.32 -24.80 -8.40
C LYS A 310 -4.17 -25.34 -6.98
N ASN A 311 -5.22 -26.01 -6.50
CA ASN A 311 -5.25 -26.73 -5.23
C ASN A 311 -6.04 -28.03 -5.37
N SER A 312 -6.22 -28.77 -4.28
CA SER A 312 -6.92 -30.06 -4.27
C SER A 312 -8.40 -29.97 -4.67
N GLY A 313 -9.04 -28.81 -4.51
CA GLY A 313 -10.47 -28.58 -4.81
C GLY A 313 -10.72 -27.87 -6.14
N GLY A 314 -9.67 -27.45 -6.86
CA GLY A 314 -9.83 -26.73 -8.12
C GLY A 314 -8.81 -25.61 -8.33
N THR A 315 -9.31 -24.42 -8.64
CA THR A 315 -8.48 -23.23 -8.88
C THR A 315 -9.03 -22.05 -8.08
N THR A 316 -8.16 -21.38 -7.34
CA THR A 316 -8.44 -20.12 -6.66
C THR A 316 -7.78 -18.97 -7.45
N LEU A 317 -8.48 -17.87 -7.68
CA LEU A 317 -7.93 -16.68 -8.29
C LEU A 317 -7.39 -15.74 -7.21
N VAL A 318 -6.13 -15.31 -7.31
CA VAL A 318 -5.52 -14.37 -6.36
C VAL A 318 -5.33 -13.03 -7.03
N THR A 319 -5.78 -11.95 -6.38
CA THR A 319 -5.69 -10.56 -6.86
C THR A 319 -5.05 -9.68 -5.79
N ASN A 320 -4.59 -8.49 -6.19
CA ASN A 320 -4.20 -7.44 -5.26
C ASN A 320 -4.51 -6.08 -5.90
N ALA A 321 -5.15 -5.18 -5.13
CA ALA A 321 -5.66 -3.91 -5.64
C ALA A 321 -4.74 -2.71 -5.38
N GLY A 322 -3.45 -2.94 -5.19
CA GLY A 322 -2.45 -1.89 -5.01
C GLY A 322 -2.60 -1.14 -3.70
N SER A 323 -2.46 0.19 -3.73
CA SER A 323 -2.49 1.01 -2.50
C SER A 323 -2.84 2.49 -2.77
N ASN A 324 -2.90 3.29 -1.69
CA ASN A 324 -3.07 4.75 -1.69
C ASN A 324 -4.31 5.24 -2.44
N GLY A 325 -5.33 4.38 -2.57
CA GLY A 325 -6.54 4.70 -3.32
C GLY A 325 -6.33 4.85 -4.83
N LYS A 326 -5.16 4.44 -5.36
CA LYS A 326 -4.83 4.57 -6.79
C LYS A 326 -5.73 3.73 -7.69
N TYR A 327 -6.26 2.63 -7.16
CA TYR A 327 -7.01 1.65 -7.92
C TYR A 327 -8.34 1.29 -7.26
N LEU A 328 -9.26 0.84 -8.10
CA LEU A 328 -10.46 0.13 -7.69
C LEU A 328 -10.57 -1.14 -8.54
N ALA A 329 -10.55 -2.29 -7.90
CA ALA A 329 -10.79 -3.55 -8.58
C ALA A 329 -12.29 -3.79 -8.76
N VAL A 330 -12.66 -4.33 -9.92
CA VAL A 330 -14.03 -4.75 -10.27
C VAL A 330 -13.98 -6.22 -10.62
N LEU A 331 -14.78 -7.01 -9.93
CA LEU A 331 -14.96 -8.44 -10.18
C LEU A 331 -16.41 -8.71 -10.48
N ASP A 332 -16.68 -9.27 -11.64
CA ASP A 332 -17.98 -9.82 -12.00
C ASP A 332 -17.87 -11.35 -12.05
N LEU A 333 -18.61 -12.04 -11.19
CA LEU A 333 -18.65 -13.50 -11.10
C LEU A 333 -19.90 -14.01 -11.83
N ASP A 334 -19.73 -15.02 -12.67
CA ASP A 334 -20.83 -15.77 -13.26
C ASP A 334 -21.07 -17.03 -12.41
N VAL A 335 -22.08 -16.98 -11.56
CA VAL A 335 -22.42 -18.05 -10.63
C VAL A 335 -23.64 -18.82 -11.16
N ARG A 336 -23.44 -20.10 -11.49
CA ARG A 336 -24.49 -21.00 -11.97
C ARG A 336 -24.32 -22.40 -11.38
N ASP A 337 -25.43 -23.08 -11.16
CA ASP A 337 -25.46 -24.45 -10.60
C ASP A 337 -24.67 -24.58 -9.29
N GLY A 338 -24.79 -23.59 -8.41
CA GLY A 338 -24.17 -23.59 -7.10
C GLY A 338 -22.64 -23.31 -7.08
N ARG A 339 -22.06 -22.82 -8.18
CA ARG A 339 -20.61 -22.55 -8.27
C ARG A 339 -20.27 -21.41 -9.22
N VAL A 340 -19.10 -20.81 -9.01
CA VAL A 340 -18.50 -19.84 -9.92
C VAL A 340 -18.05 -20.55 -11.18
N ARG A 341 -18.51 -20.08 -12.35
CA ARG A 341 -18.20 -20.62 -13.68
C ARG A 341 -17.19 -19.77 -14.43
N ASP A 342 -17.26 -18.44 -14.25
CA ASP A 342 -16.34 -17.47 -14.87
C ASP A 342 -16.13 -16.29 -13.93
N VAL A 343 -14.99 -15.64 -14.03
CA VAL A 343 -14.65 -14.41 -13.28
C VAL A 343 -14.05 -13.41 -14.24
N ARG A 344 -14.68 -12.24 -14.34
CA ARG A 344 -14.12 -11.10 -15.05
C ARG A 344 -13.56 -10.09 -14.07
N TYR A 345 -12.29 -9.80 -14.20
CA TYR A 345 -11.54 -8.89 -13.35
C TYR A 345 -11.03 -7.70 -14.14
N ARG A 346 -11.10 -6.51 -13.52
CA ARG A 346 -10.46 -5.29 -13.98
C ARG A 346 -9.88 -4.54 -12.77
N LEU A 347 -8.64 -4.12 -12.85
CA LEU A 347 -8.04 -3.19 -11.91
C LEU A 347 -7.99 -1.80 -12.55
N LEU A 348 -8.86 -0.90 -12.09
CA LEU A 348 -9.07 0.42 -12.67
C LEU A 348 -8.18 1.44 -11.99
N PRO A 349 -7.24 2.09 -12.67
CA PRO A 349 -6.57 3.28 -12.14
C PRO A 349 -7.57 4.44 -11.98
N VAL A 350 -7.59 5.06 -10.81
CA VAL A 350 -8.48 6.19 -10.49
C VAL A 350 -7.78 7.49 -10.86
N PHE A 351 -7.93 7.98 -12.08
CA PHE A 351 -7.39 9.28 -12.51
C PHE A 351 -8.30 10.41 -12.04
N SER A 352 -7.81 11.28 -11.16
CA SER A 352 -8.58 12.36 -10.57
C SER A 352 -9.06 13.42 -11.58
N ASN A 353 -8.38 13.56 -12.71
CA ASN A 353 -8.77 14.48 -13.79
C ASN A 353 -9.78 13.89 -14.79
N LEU A 354 -10.13 12.60 -14.66
CA LEU A 354 -11.16 11.94 -15.48
C LEU A 354 -12.48 11.74 -14.75
N LEU A 355 -12.46 11.80 -13.43
CA LEU A 355 -13.63 11.58 -12.57
C LEU A 355 -13.95 12.87 -11.81
N PRO A 356 -15.14 13.42 -11.90
CA PRO A 356 -15.52 14.56 -11.07
C PRO A 356 -15.48 14.19 -9.59
N ALA A 357 -15.14 15.14 -8.72
CA ALA A 357 -15.19 14.92 -7.28
C ALA A 357 -16.63 14.76 -6.80
N ASP A 358 -16.92 13.73 -6.02
CA ASP A 358 -18.21 13.59 -5.34
C ASP A 358 -18.40 14.67 -4.29
N ALA A 359 -19.50 15.39 -4.36
CA ALA A 359 -19.73 16.59 -3.55
C ALA A 359 -19.80 16.28 -2.04
N ALA A 360 -20.43 15.17 -1.64
CA ALA A 360 -20.55 14.81 -0.23
C ALA A 360 -19.20 14.40 0.35
N MET A 361 -18.43 13.61 -0.39
CA MET A 361 -17.09 13.20 0.02
C MET A 361 -16.12 14.39 0.02
N ALA A 362 -16.20 15.29 -0.95
CA ALA A 362 -15.38 16.50 -0.99
C ALA A 362 -15.65 17.41 0.20
N ALA A 363 -16.92 17.61 0.58
CA ALA A 363 -17.32 18.38 1.76
C ALA A 363 -16.80 17.73 3.06
N HIS A 364 -16.86 16.41 3.18
CA HIS A 364 -16.27 15.68 4.32
C HIS A 364 -14.75 15.92 4.41
N ILE A 365 -14.03 15.76 3.30
CA ILE A 365 -12.57 15.98 3.25
C ILE A 365 -12.22 17.41 3.66
N GLU A 366 -12.94 18.40 3.17
CA GLU A 366 -12.75 19.80 3.55
C GLU A 366 -12.99 20.02 5.05
N ALA A 367 -14.11 19.52 5.58
CA ALA A 367 -14.47 19.64 6.99
C ALA A 367 -13.41 19.02 7.93
N VAL A 368 -12.92 17.83 7.61
CA VAL A 368 -11.87 17.14 8.40
C VAL A 368 -10.57 17.92 8.39
N ARG A 369 -10.21 18.53 7.26
CA ARG A 369 -8.92 19.22 7.06
C ARG A 369 -8.93 20.66 7.57
N ALA A 370 -10.09 21.31 7.59
CA ALA A 370 -10.23 22.72 7.94
C ALA A 370 -9.58 23.10 9.29
N PRO A 371 -9.73 22.35 10.39
CA PRO A 371 -9.10 22.67 11.67
C PRO A 371 -7.57 22.67 11.63
N TYR A 372 -6.98 21.98 10.66
CA TYR A 372 -5.54 21.76 10.53
C TYR A 372 -4.92 22.46 9.32
N ALA A 373 -5.72 23.21 8.53
CA ALA A 373 -5.32 23.73 7.22
C ALA A 373 -4.04 24.56 7.27
N ALA A 374 -3.91 25.45 8.24
CA ALA A 374 -2.71 26.30 8.40
C ALA A 374 -1.46 25.45 8.70
N LYS A 375 -1.58 24.43 9.55
CA LYS A 375 -0.48 23.53 9.90
C LYS A 375 -0.11 22.62 8.74
N LEU A 376 -1.09 22.05 8.04
CA LEU A 376 -0.87 21.18 6.90
C LEU A 376 -0.20 21.89 5.73
N SER A 377 -0.56 23.15 5.48
CA SER A 377 -0.03 23.96 4.36
C SER A 377 1.34 24.58 4.64
N GLU A 378 1.90 24.45 5.85
CA GLU A 378 3.22 24.97 6.18
C GLU A 378 4.26 24.47 5.18
N LYS A 379 4.84 25.37 4.38
CA LYS A 379 5.90 25.06 3.44
C LYS A 379 7.25 25.01 4.15
N LEU A 380 7.86 23.83 4.16
CA LEU A 380 9.15 23.58 4.82
C LEU A 380 10.33 23.77 3.86
N ALA A 381 10.20 23.26 2.64
CA ALA A 381 11.24 23.31 1.60
C ALA A 381 10.62 23.18 0.20
N VAL A 382 11.46 23.17 -0.82
CA VAL A 382 11.13 22.79 -2.21
C VAL A 382 12.07 21.67 -2.62
N THR A 383 11.54 20.62 -3.28
CA THR A 383 12.40 19.60 -3.87
C THR A 383 12.82 19.97 -5.29
N GLU A 384 14.10 19.80 -5.61
CA GLU A 384 14.65 20.00 -6.96
C GLU A 384 14.66 18.72 -7.79
N SER A 385 14.28 17.59 -7.18
CA SER A 385 14.24 16.27 -7.82
C SER A 385 13.04 15.47 -7.36
N LEU A 386 12.73 14.39 -8.06
CA LEU A 386 11.68 13.44 -7.67
C LEU A 386 11.97 12.83 -6.30
N LEU A 387 11.02 12.96 -5.36
CA LEU A 387 11.04 12.22 -4.09
C LEU A 387 10.05 11.06 -4.17
N TYR A 388 10.53 9.85 -3.85
CA TYR A 388 9.74 8.63 -3.88
C TYR A 388 10.24 7.60 -2.86
N ARG A 389 9.35 6.73 -2.42
CA ARG A 389 9.65 5.65 -1.44
C ARG A 389 9.50 4.29 -2.07
N ARG A 390 8.95 3.91 -3.00
CA ARG A 390 8.56 2.56 -3.39
C ARG A 390 9.71 1.71 -3.97
N GLY A 391 9.88 0.48 -3.43
CA GLY A 391 10.82 -0.56 -3.85
C GLY A 391 11.52 -1.24 -2.67
N ASN A 392 12.09 -2.43 -2.86
CA ASN A 392 12.66 -3.25 -1.78
C ASN A 392 13.76 -2.55 -0.98
N PHE A 393 14.48 -1.61 -1.58
CA PHE A 393 15.57 -0.89 -0.94
C PHE A 393 15.25 0.62 -0.83
N ASN A 394 16.25 1.46 -0.83
CA ASN A 394 16.13 2.88 -0.59
C ASN A 394 15.54 3.66 -1.79
N GLY A 395 14.74 4.70 -1.51
CA GLY A 395 14.27 5.71 -2.44
C GLY A 395 14.75 7.11 -2.05
N THR A 396 14.55 8.10 -2.93
CA THR A 396 15.02 9.48 -2.66
C THR A 396 14.33 10.12 -1.46
N LEU A 397 13.07 9.77 -1.19
CA LEU A 397 12.35 10.21 0.00
C LEU A 397 12.91 9.56 1.27
N ASP A 398 13.18 8.25 1.22
CA ASP A 398 13.75 7.54 2.37
C ASP A 398 15.16 8.04 2.66
N GLN A 399 15.96 8.35 1.63
CA GLN A 399 17.27 8.94 1.82
C GLN A 399 17.19 10.30 2.51
N LEU A 400 16.20 11.14 2.18
CA LEU A 400 15.97 12.40 2.87
C LEU A 400 15.70 12.19 4.37
N ILE A 401 14.90 11.19 4.74
CA ILE A 401 14.65 10.83 6.14
C ILE A 401 15.95 10.38 6.84
N LEU A 402 16.73 9.53 6.18
CA LEU A 402 18.02 9.05 6.70
C LEU A 402 19.02 10.20 6.92
N ASP A 403 19.12 11.09 5.96
CA ASP A 403 19.99 12.27 6.04
C ASP A 403 19.57 13.20 7.19
N ALA A 404 18.26 13.40 7.39
CA ALA A 404 17.73 14.16 8.51
C ALA A 404 18.08 13.50 9.85
N LEU A 405 17.88 12.19 9.99
CA LEU A 405 18.23 11.44 11.18
C LEU A 405 19.72 11.54 11.50
N MET A 406 20.59 11.25 10.54
CA MET A 406 22.04 11.32 10.75
C MET A 406 22.49 12.72 11.15
N LYS A 407 22.00 13.75 10.46
CA LYS A 407 22.39 15.14 10.71
C LYS A 407 21.91 15.65 12.07
N VAL A 408 20.62 15.45 12.37
CA VAL A 408 20.00 16.00 13.58
C VAL A 408 20.42 15.25 14.83
N LYS A 409 20.56 13.91 14.75
CA LYS A 409 20.96 13.08 15.88
C LYS A 409 22.47 12.91 16.03
N GLY A 410 23.28 13.37 15.06
CA GLY A 410 24.74 13.16 15.09
C GLY A 410 25.13 11.68 15.04
N ALA A 411 24.38 10.89 14.28
CA ALA A 411 24.58 9.45 14.15
C ALA A 411 25.59 9.11 13.03
N GLU A 412 26.30 7.98 13.21
CA GLU A 412 27.20 7.42 12.18
C GLU A 412 26.39 6.66 11.11
N ILE A 413 25.30 6.01 11.55
CA ILE A 413 24.42 5.17 10.75
C ILE A 413 22.96 5.56 11.08
N ALA A 414 22.07 5.51 10.09
CA ALA A 414 20.65 5.66 10.31
C ALA A 414 19.89 4.45 9.78
N PHE A 415 18.84 4.04 10.52
CA PHE A 415 17.85 3.06 10.10
C PHE A 415 16.48 3.71 10.04
N SER A 416 15.77 3.49 8.94
CA SER A 416 14.36 3.86 8.79
C SER A 416 13.57 2.62 8.41
N PRO A 417 12.40 2.38 9.03
CA PRO A 417 11.58 1.20 8.71
C PRO A 417 11.26 1.09 7.22
N GLY A 418 11.15 -0.13 6.74
CA GLY A 418 10.79 -0.45 5.36
C GLY A 418 9.30 -0.25 5.06
N PHE A 419 8.72 0.86 5.52
CA PHE A 419 7.32 1.18 5.25
C PHE A 419 7.08 1.42 3.75
N ARG A 420 5.89 1.04 3.26
CA ARG A 420 5.52 1.13 1.84
C ARG A 420 4.57 2.28 1.54
N TRP A 421 3.91 2.86 2.55
CA TRP A 421 3.04 4.03 2.35
C TRP A 421 3.86 5.32 2.15
N GLY A 422 3.20 6.36 1.69
CA GLY A 422 3.78 7.67 1.42
C GLY A 422 3.56 8.07 -0.03
N THR A 423 3.60 9.38 -0.27
CA THR A 423 3.34 9.97 -1.59
C THR A 423 4.63 10.40 -2.24
N SER A 424 4.66 10.44 -3.58
CA SER A 424 5.78 11.03 -4.32
C SER A 424 5.59 12.54 -4.51
N LEU A 425 6.69 13.26 -4.61
CA LEU A 425 6.72 14.67 -5.02
C LEU A 425 7.56 14.82 -6.27
N LEU A 426 7.02 15.56 -7.25
CA LEU A 426 7.74 15.89 -8.48
C LEU A 426 8.74 17.02 -8.24
N ALA A 427 9.75 17.14 -9.09
CA ALA A 427 10.69 18.26 -9.05
C ALA A 427 9.96 19.62 -9.11
N GLY A 428 10.35 20.56 -8.25
CA GLY A 428 9.74 21.88 -8.11
C GLY A 428 8.55 21.94 -7.15
N GLU A 429 8.02 20.80 -6.66
CA GLU A 429 6.93 20.82 -5.69
C GLU A 429 7.39 21.22 -4.29
N ALA A 430 6.48 21.88 -3.55
CA ALA A 430 6.70 22.22 -2.16
C ALA A 430 6.61 20.99 -1.26
N ILE A 431 7.60 20.81 -0.38
CA ILE A 431 7.53 19.89 0.73
C ILE A 431 6.82 20.60 1.87
N THR A 432 5.54 20.30 2.07
CA THR A 432 4.74 20.83 3.18
C THR A 432 4.81 19.92 4.40
N LEU A 433 4.37 20.42 5.56
CA LEU A 433 4.22 19.54 6.74
C LEU A 433 3.27 18.38 6.47
N GLU A 434 2.20 18.60 5.69
CA GLU A 434 1.32 17.52 5.27
C GLU A 434 2.09 16.39 4.55
N ARG A 435 2.98 16.74 3.61
CA ARG A 435 3.79 15.73 2.90
C ARG A 435 4.73 14.98 3.84
N VAL A 436 5.35 15.68 4.78
CA VAL A 436 6.16 15.01 5.81
C VAL A 436 5.33 14.05 6.66
N MET A 437 4.10 14.44 7.01
CA MET A 437 3.18 13.58 7.73
C MET A 437 2.70 12.38 6.88
N ASP A 438 2.43 12.56 5.59
CA ASP A 438 2.10 11.45 4.68
C ASP A 438 3.22 10.39 4.63
N TRP A 439 4.45 10.76 4.95
CA TRP A 439 5.61 9.87 4.96
C TRP A 439 5.90 9.22 6.30
N SER A 440 5.39 9.80 7.38
CA SER A 440 5.87 9.49 8.74
C SER A 440 4.78 9.41 9.81
N ALA A 441 3.51 9.72 9.49
CA ALA A 441 2.43 9.68 10.46
C ALA A 441 2.16 8.25 10.95
N ILE A 442 2.55 7.98 12.19
CA ILE A 442 2.42 6.70 12.86
C ILE A 442 2.17 6.93 14.35
N THR A 443 1.55 5.98 15.03
CA THR A 443 1.18 6.11 16.46
C THR A 443 2.36 5.94 17.43
N TYR A 444 3.51 5.46 16.96
CA TYR A 444 4.77 5.32 17.72
C TYR A 444 5.96 5.96 16.98
N PRO A 445 5.96 7.30 16.81
CA PRO A 445 6.85 8.02 15.89
C PRO A 445 8.24 8.34 16.47
N MET A 446 8.55 7.92 17.69
CA MET A 446 9.73 8.39 18.42
C MET A 446 11.02 8.05 17.68
N THR A 447 11.93 9.02 17.61
CA THR A 447 13.29 8.82 17.12
C THR A 447 14.18 8.31 18.26
N THR A 448 15.14 7.47 17.91
CA THR A 448 16.11 6.89 18.85
C THR A 448 17.53 7.21 18.40
N LEU A 449 18.46 7.20 19.37
CA LEU A 449 19.91 7.17 19.13
C LEU A 449 20.49 6.14 20.09
N THR A 450 21.05 5.06 19.54
CA THR A 450 21.48 3.90 20.32
C THR A 450 22.88 3.47 19.88
N ASP A 451 23.73 3.11 20.83
CA ASP A 451 25.03 2.48 20.57
C ASP A 451 24.81 0.99 20.40
N ILE A 452 25.07 0.46 19.18
CA ILE A 452 24.94 -0.97 18.86
C ILE A 452 26.17 -1.50 18.14
N THR A 453 26.46 -2.79 18.36
CA THR A 453 27.66 -3.43 17.79
C THR A 453 27.50 -3.71 16.29
N GLY A 454 28.62 -3.83 15.58
CA GLY A 454 28.60 -4.21 14.17
C GLY A 454 27.93 -5.57 13.92
N GLU A 455 28.09 -6.52 14.87
CA GLU A 455 27.40 -7.81 14.83
C GLU A 455 25.87 -7.64 14.93
N THR A 456 25.38 -6.80 15.85
CA THR A 456 23.95 -6.50 15.99
C THR A 456 23.42 -5.80 14.73
N ILE A 457 24.18 -4.87 14.13
CA ILE A 457 23.81 -4.26 12.86
C ILE A 457 23.61 -5.33 11.78
N LYS A 458 24.54 -6.28 11.66
CA LYS A 458 24.42 -7.38 10.70
C LYS A 458 23.19 -8.24 10.98
N THR A 459 22.94 -8.59 12.23
CA THR A 459 21.79 -9.40 12.65
C THR A 459 20.47 -8.74 12.27
N ILE A 460 20.31 -7.43 12.51
CA ILE A 460 19.13 -6.66 12.11
C ILE A 460 18.92 -6.70 10.59
N LEU A 461 19.99 -6.48 9.82
CA LEU A 461 19.90 -6.49 8.37
C LEU A 461 19.56 -7.89 7.82
N GLU A 462 20.11 -8.95 8.38
CA GLU A 462 19.82 -10.34 8.00
C GLU A 462 18.38 -10.73 8.31
N ASP A 463 17.87 -10.36 9.51
CA ASP A 463 16.51 -10.64 9.94
C ASP A 463 15.48 -9.96 9.03
N VAL A 464 15.64 -8.65 8.79
CA VAL A 464 14.75 -7.92 7.87
C VAL A 464 14.87 -8.43 6.44
N CYS A 465 16.08 -8.82 6.00
CA CYS A 465 16.29 -9.42 4.68
C CYS A 465 15.56 -10.77 4.55
N ASP A 466 15.50 -11.57 5.63
CA ASP A 466 14.76 -12.83 5.64
C ASP A 466 13.25 -12.61 5.51
N ASN A 467 12.70 -11.54 6.12
CA ASN A 467 11.30 -11.18 5.95
C ASN A 467 10.89 -10.89 4.50
N LEU A 468 11.84 -10.48 3.64
CA LEU A 468 11.57 -10.23 2.23
C LEU A 468 11.86 -11.45 1.35
N PHE A 469 12.95 -12.16 1.67
CA PHE A 469 13.57 -13.12 0.76
C PHE A 469 13.62 -14.55 1.33
N ASN A 470 12.77 -14.85 2.33
CA ASN A 470 12.57 -16.23 2.75
C ASN A 470 11.93 -17.01 1.59
N PRO A 471 12.48 -18.18 1.20
CA PRO A 471 11.90 -18.99 0.12
C PRO A 471 10.51 -19.54 0.44
N ASP A 472 10.13 -19.59 1.71
CA ASP A 472 8.78 -19.90 2.17
C ASP A 472 7.99 -18.61 2.46
N PRO A 473 6.95 -18.27 1.66
CA PRO A 473 6.17 -17.06 1.85
C PRO A 473 5.54 -16.92 3.24
N TYR A 474 5.29 -18.01 3.95
CA TYR A 474 4.73 -17.96 5.32
C TYR A 474 5.70 -17.38 6.36
N TYR A 475 6.95 -17.15 6.01
CA TYR A 475 7.93 -16.41 6.82
C TYR A 475 8.20 -14.99 6.31
N GLN A 476 7.55 -14.60 5.21
CA GLN A 476 7.64 -13.22 4.70
C GLN A 476 6.61 -12.33 5.42
N GLN A 477 7.09 -11.58 6.40
CA GLN A 477 6.23 -10.74 7.24
C GLN A 477 5.84 -9.40 6.57
N GLY A 478 6.24 -9.16 5.33
CA GLY A 478 5.97 -7.96 4.58
C GLY A 478 6.88 -6.79 4.95
N GLY A 479 6.53 -5.59 4.45
CA GLY A 479 7.44 -4.46 4.47
C GLY A 479 8.50 -4.55 3.37
N ASP A 480 9.33 -3.51 3.26
CA ASP A 480 10.55 -3.51 2.46
C ASP A 480 11.76 -3.68 3.38
N MET A 481 12.97 -3.73 2.80
CA MET A 481 14.21 -3.72 3.58
C MET A 481 14.27 -2.47 4.46
N VAL A 482 14.80 -2.58 5.67
CA VAL A 482 15.14 -1.41 6.47
C VAL A 482 16.01 -0.47 5.63
N ARG A 483 15.65 0.80 5.58
CA ARG A 483 16.41 1.81 4.84
C ARG A 483 17.65 2.14 5.64
N VAL A 484 18.79 2.19 4.98
CA VAL A 484 20.09 2.35 5.63
C VAL A 484 20.78 3.60 5.14
N GLY A 485 21.17 4.48 6.06
CA GLY A 485 22.01 5.65 5.81
C GLY A 485 23.41 5.49 6.38
N GLY A 486 24.43 6.00 5.69
CA GLY A 486 25.82 6.00 6.13
C GLY A 486 26.57 4.69 5.90
N LEU A 487 25.90 3.56 5.82
CA LEU A 487 26.48 2.22 5.69
C LEU A 487 26.28 1.70 4.26
N THR A 488 27.34 1.18 3.62
CA THR A 488 27.25 0.39 2.39
C THR A 488 27.40 -1.09 2.71
N TYR A 489 26.71 -1.96 1.93
CA TYR A 489 26.78 -3.40 2.10
C TYR A 489 26.44 -4.15 0.81
N THR A 490 26.77 -5.43 0.75
CA THR A 490 26.35 -6.35 -0.32
C THR A 490 25.16 -7.17 0.18
N CYS A 491 24.11 -7.30 -0.66
CA CYS A 491 22.97 -8.15 -0.40
C CYS A 491 22.84 -9.21 -1.49
N THR A 492 22.74 -10.48 -1.07
CA THR A 492 22.49 -11.64 -1.94
C THR A 492 21.15 -12.28 -1.56
N PRO A 493 20.02 -11.84 -2.17
CA PRO A 493 18.68 -12.23 -1.75
C PRO A 493 18.42 -13.74 -1.71
N GLY A 494 19.03 -14.49 -2.64
CA GLY A 494 18.86 -15.95 -2.76
C GLY A 494 19.62 -16.78 -1.73
N GLU A 495 20.49 -16.17 -0.92
CA GLU A 495 21.24 -16.87 0.13
C GLU A 495 20.37 -17.16 1.36
N ARG A 496 20.90 -18.00 2.27
CA ARG A 496 20.28 -18.27 3.57
C ARG A 496 20.49 -17.09 4.52
N ILE A 497 19.61 -16.93 5.49
CA ILE A 497 19.76 -15.99 6.60
C ILE A 497 21.16 -16.17 7.26
N GLY A 498 21.81 -15.07 7.57
CA GLY A 498 23.19 -15.02 8.06
C GLY A 498 24.26 -14.85 6.96
N ASN A 499 23.94 -15.17 5.70
CA ASN A 499 24.83 -15.05 4.55
C ASN A 499 24.35 -14.07 3.47
N ARG A 500 23.17 -13.46 3.65
CA ARG A 500 22.63 -12.48 2.68
C ARG A 500 23.34 -11.14 2.74
N ILE A 501 23.80 -10.73 3.93
CA ILE A 501 24.43 -9.42 4.15
C ILE A 501 25.92 -9.59 4.37
N THR A 502 26.71 -9.03 3.45
CA THR A 502 28.18 -9.12 3.48
C THR A 502 28.81 -7.77 3.14
N ASP A 503 30.12 -7.65 3.30
CA ASP A 503 30.93 -6.47 2.94
C ASP A 503 30.34 -5.14 3.46
N MET A 504 29.92 -5.13 4.73
CA MET A 504 29.41 -3.91 5.37
C MET A 504 30.57 -2.92 5.60
N ARG A 505 30.39 -1.66 5.15
CA ARG A 505 31.41 -0.61 5.28
C ARG A 505 30.79 0.72 5.72
N LEU A 506 31.46 1.38 6.66
CA LEU A 506 31.18 2.74 7.08
C LEU A 506 32.33 3.65 6.61
N ALA A 507 32.01 4.67 5.79
CA ALA A 507 33.02 5.55 5.18
C ALA A 507 34.17 4.78 4.50
N GLY A 508 33.84 3.68 3.79
CA GLY A 508 34.76 2.81 3.06
C GLY A 508 35.56 1.80 3.93
N LYS A 509 35.48 1.89 5.26
CA LYS A 509 36.13 0.96 6.18
C LYS A 509 35.19 -0.18 6.56
N PRO A 510 35.70 -1.45 6.60
CA PRO A 510 34.89 -2.57 7.08
C PRO A 510 34.33 -2.31 8.47
N ILE A 511 33.06 -2.72 8.70
CA ILE A 511 32.47 -2.74 10.03
C ILE A 511 33.17 -3.78 10.90
N ASP A 512 33.58 -3.38 12.10
CA ASP A 512 34.09 -4.29 13.14
C ASP A 512 32.90 -4.84 13.95
N ALA A 513 32.77 -6.14 14.02
CA ALA A 513 31.65 -6.82 14.69
C ALA A 513 31.54 -6.45 16.18
N SER A 514 32.68 -6.25 16.84
CA SER A 514 32.76 -5.96 18.30
C SER A 514 32.66 -4.46 18.62
N ARG A 515 32.96 -3.59 17.68
CA ARG A 515 32.88 -2.14 17.87
C ARG A 515 31.42 -1.67 17.91
N THR A 516 31.11 -0.72 18.80
CA THR A 516 29.83 -0.01 18.83
C THR A 516 29.83 1.20 17.89
N TYR A 517 28.67 1.44 17.27
CA TYR A 517 28.39 2.53 16.35
C TYR A 517 27.15 3.27 16.82
N LYS A 518 27.13 4.60 16.66
CA LYS A 518 25.95 5.42 16.95
C LYS A 518 24.93 5.28 15.82
N VAL A 519 23.82 4.61 16.10
CA VAL A 519 22.75 4.38 15.14
C VAL A 519 21.50 5.16 15.52
N ALA A 520 21.04 6.03 14.63
CA ALA A 520 19.73 6.67 14.76
C ALA A 520 18.65 5.81 14.11
N GLY A 521 17.48 5.79 14.71
CA GLY A 521 16.30 5.10 14.18
C GLY A 521 15.03 5.85 14.52
N TRP A 522 13.88 5.31 14.10
CA TRP A 522 12.56 5.79 14.50
C TRP A 522 11.53 4.66 14.43
N ALA A 523 10.33 4.93 14.97
CA ALA A 523 9.25 3.94 15.09
C ALA A 523 9.67 2.68 15.90
N PRO A 524 10.21 2.82 17.11
CA PRO A 524 10.59 1.69 17.93
C PRO A 524 9.36 0.93 18.41
N VAL A 525 9.38 -0.40 18.27
CA VAL A 525 8.29 -1.27 18.75
C VAL A 525 8.36 -1.53 20.27
N ALA A 526 9.45 -1.14 20.90
CA ALA A 526 9.63 -1.27 22.35
C ALA A 526 8.75 -0.26 23.11
N GLU A 527 8.11 -0.72 24.18
CA GLU A 527 7.29 0.12 25.05
C GLU A 527 8.13 1.18 25.76
N GLY A 528 7.56 2.38 25.92
CA GLY A 528 8.18 3.47 26.68
C GLY A 528 9.34 4.18 25.99
N ALA A 529 9.58 3.92 24.71
CA ALA A 529 10.59 4.64 23.95
C ALA A 529 10.32 6.16 23.96
N ARG A 530 11.37 6.94 24.22
CA ARG A 530 11.32 8.41 24.32
C ARG A 530 12.19 9.04 23.26
N GLY A 531 11.73 10.13 22.67
CA GLY A 531 12.44 10.90 21.65
C GLY A 531 11.53 11.92 21.02
N GLU A 532 12.05 12.69 20.07
CA GLU A 532 11.23 13.57 19.25
C GLU A 532 10.51 12.74 18.18
N PRO A 533 9.27 13.10 17.80
CA PRO A 533 8.62 12.49 16.66
C PRO A 533 9.45 12.69 15.38
N ILE A 534 9.48 11.68 14.53
CA ILE A 534 10.27 11.72 13.28
C ILE A 534 9.88 12.89 12.36
N TRP A 535 8.60 13.25 12.31
CA TRP A 535 8.15 14.39 11.50
C TRP A 535 8.71 15.73 11.97
N ASP A 536 8.97 15.90 13.27
CA ASP A 536 9.59 17.13 13.80
C ASP A 536 11.07 17.19 13.42
N VAL A 537 11.78 16.06 13.47
CA VAL A 537 13.18 15.93 13.01
C VAL A 537 13.29 16.26 11.53
N ILE A 538 12.41 15.71 10.68
CA ILE A 538 12.40 15.97 9.25
C ILE A 538 12.04 17.44 8.98
N ALA A 539 11.00 17.98 9.65
CA ALA A 539 10.57 19.35 9.45
C ALA A 539 11.65 20.36 9.85
N GLY A 540 12.33 20.15 10.99
CA GLY A 540 13.47 20.97 11.41
C GLY A 540 14.59 20.98 10.37
N TYR A 541 15.00 19.78 9.92
CA TYR A 541 16.04 19.62 8.89
C TYR A 541 15.69 20.33 7.56
N LEU A 542 14.42 20.30 7.15
CA LEU A 542 13.94 20.93 5.92
C LEU A 542 13.89 22.47 6.04
N ARG A 543 13.43 23.00 7.19
CA ARG A 543 13.39 24.46 7.42
C ARG A 543 14.76 25.11 7.31
N ASP A 544 15.81 24.41 7.79
CA ASP A 544 17.19 24.89 7.69
C ASP A 544 17.71 24.90 6.26
N ARG A 545 17.27 23.95 5.43
CA ARG A 545 17.77 23.78 4.05
C ARG A 545 17.02 24.59 3.00
N LYS A 546 15.72 24.80 3.15
CA LYS A 546 14.80 25.49 2.21
C LYS A 546 14.67 24.82 0.84
N THR A 547 15.72 24.19 0.32
CA THR A 547 15.73 23.39 -0.92
C THR A 547 16.37 22.04 -0.68
N VAL A 548 15.88 21.02 -1.39
CA VAL A 548 16.39 19.66 -1.35
C VAL A 548 16.77 19.26 -2.77
N GLY A 549 18.07 19.13 -3.02
CA GLY A 549 18.61 18.59 -4.28
C GLY A 549 18.42 17.07 -4.39
N ALA A 550 18.89 16.49 -5.49
CA ALA A 550 18.89 15.03 -5.67
C ALA A 550 19.79 14.35 -4.63
N PRO A 551 19.27 13.52 -3.73
CA PRO A 551 20.09 12.83 -2.74
C PRO A 551 20.91 11.70 -3.39
N THR A 552 22.10 11.45 -2.85
CA THR A 552 22.88 10.26 -3.20
C THR A 552 22.30 9.06 -2.42
N LEU A 553 21.73 8.09 -3.13
CA LEU A 553 21.10 6.94 -2.49
C LEU A 553 22.12 5.97 -1.89
N ASN A 554 21.94 5.60 -0.64
CA ASN A 554 22.60 4.44 -0.03
C ASN A 554 21.88 3.15 -0.47
N LEU A 555 22.31 2.56 -1.57
CA LEU A 555 21.80 1.29 -2.06
C LEU A 555 22.78 0.15 -1.75
N PRO A 556 22.30 -1.06 -1.44
CA PRO A 556 23.17 -2.22 -1.37
C PRO A 556 23.70 -2.59 -2.77
N ARG A 557 24.89 -3.18 -2.82
CA ARG A 557 25.32 -3.93 -3.98
C ARG A 557 24.55 -5.25 -4.04
N LEU A 558 23.80 -5.48 -5.11
CA LEU A 558 23.00 -6.70 -5.25
C LEU A 558 23.80 -7.78 -6.00
N VAL A 559 23.80 -8.99 -5.48
CA VAL A 559 24.45 -10.17 -6.05
C VAL A 559 23.44 -11.29 -6.26
N GLY A 560 23.62 -12.10 -7.31
CA GLY A 560 22.74 -13.23 -7.59
C GLY A 560 21.36 -12.85 -8.15
N VAL A 561 21.20 -11.61 -8.66
CA VAL A 561 19.92 -11.10 -9.19
C VAL A 561 19.91 -11.00 -10.73
N GLN A 562 20.90 -11.57 -11.41
CA GLN A 562 20.96 -11.58 -12.87
C GLN A 562 19.74 -12.30 -13.45
N GLY A 563 19.06 -11.65 -14.39
CA GLY A 563 17.83 -12.20 -15.00
C GLY A 563 16.57 -12.09 -14.16
N ASN A 564 16.64 -11.52 -12.94
CA ASN A 564 15.44 -11.24 -12.15
C ASN A 564 14.64 -10.10 -12.78
N LEU A 565 13.36 -10.35 -13.11
CA LEU A 565 12.49 -9.36 -13.74
C LEU A 565 11.88 -8.36 -12.74
N GLY A 566 12.09 -8.60 -11.46
CA GLY A 566 11.70 -7.71 -10.36
C GLY A 566 12.73 -6.60 -10.08
N ILE A 567 13.72 -6.37 -10.95
CA ILE A 567 14.70 -5.30 -10.80
C ILE A 567 14.98 -4.61 -12.13
N GLU A 568 15.15 -3.31 -12.09
CA GLU A 568 15.53 -2.52 -13.26
C GLU A 568 16.92 -2.94 -13.80
N LYS A 569 17.06 -2.96 -15.13
CA LYS A 569 18.31 -3.38 -15.79
C LYS A 569 19.55 -2.62 -15.32
N LEU A 570 19.40 -1.31 -15.05
CA LEU A 570 20.51 -0.43 -14.62
C LEU A 570 21.04 -0.76 -13.21
N LEU A 571 20.24 -1.45 -12.39
CA LEU A 571 20.60 -1.87 -11.04
C LEU A 571 21.12 -3.32 -10.99
N ARG A 572 21.15 -4.00 -12.13
CA ARG A 572 21.72 -5.35 -12.28
C ARG A 572 23.22 -5.22 -12.52
N ALA A 573 24.00 -5.06 -11.45
CA ALA A 573 25.47 -5.05 -11.53
C ALA A 573 26.04 -6.44 -11.80
#